data_d331d110ccc08858203777ca9edbf06b
#
_entry.id   d331d110ccc08858203777ca9edbf06b
#
_cell.length_a   1.000
_cell.length_b   1.000
_cell.length_c   1.000
_cell.angle_alpha   90.00
_cell.angle_beta   90.00
_cell.angle_gamma   90.00
#
_symmetry.space_group_name_H-M   'P 1'
#
loop_
_entity.id
_entity.type
_entity.pdbx_description
1 polymer ?
#
loop_
_entity_poly.entity_id
_entity_poly.type
_entity_poly.pdbx_seq_one_letter_code
_entity_poly.pdbx_strand_id
1 'polypeptide(L)'
;MALRDIFKFRELPESETSKPFLEHLEDLRWTIVKMAITLIVAMIICFAFRGTLVRVMQAPLHEIDQNLGVLRALGITDSIVVSFHLAFYAGIVISFPLLLFFIAEFILPALTVMEKKVLFPAIGVSFALFLTGVLVCYFWLLPKTILFFFHDTQSLGWAPAWTVQEYYSFVTRFTLGFGLAFELPVVVLVLVRFGLITYEFMARTRPYAIVLIFILATIITPTPDVLTLIAMSLPMVVLYESCIWIAWFMKRRQSRAT
;
A
#
# COMPACT_ATOMS: atom_id res chain seq x y z
N MET A 1 11.85 29.25 -1.57
CA MET A 1 12.41 28.24 -0.67
C MET A 1 13.13 27.23 -1.55
N ALA A 2 14.47 27.24 -1.59
CA ALA A 2 15.23 26.58 -2.64
C ALA A 2 15.42 25.09 -2.32
N LEU A 3 15.41 24.25 -3.37
CA LEU A 3 15.73 22.80 -3.34
C LEU A 3 16.97 22.44 -2.52
N ARG A 4 17.82 23.41 -2.25
CA ARG A 4 19.07 23.29 -1.48
C ARG A 4 18.84 23.05 0.04
N ASP A 5 17.67 23.42 0.57
CA ASP A 5 17.33 23.23 1.98
C ASP A 5 16.78 21.82 2.25
N ILE A 6 16.33 21.12 1.22
CA ILE A 6 15.85 19.72 1.32
C ILE A 6 17.04 18.76 1.58
N PHE A 7 18.25 19.12 1.13
CA PHE A 7 19.45 18.29 1.29
C PHE A 7 20.30 18.62 2.54
N LYS A 8 19.91 19.60 3.36
CA LYS A 8 20.58 19.95 4.61
C LYS A 8 20.52 18.90 5.72
N PHE A 9 19.80 17.79 5.49
CA PHE A 9 19.80 16.62 6.40
C PHE A 9 21.17 15.94 6.59
N ARG A 10 22.21 16.39 5.87
CA ARG A 10 23.54 15.79 5.92
C ARG A 10 24.43 16.34 7.06
N GLU A 11 24.03 17.45 7.67
CA GLU A 11 24.80 18.15 8.70
C GLU A 11 23.91 18.46 9.92
N LEU A 12 23.36 17.44 10.57
CA LEU A 12 22.77 17.61 11.89
C LEU A 12 23.86 17.45 12.95
N PRO A 13 23.98 18.37 13.90
CA PRO A 13 24.98 18.28 14.98
C PRO A 13 24.72 17.07 15.86
N GLU A 14 25.80 16.44 16.31
CA GLU A 14 25.86 15.36 17.28
C GLU A 14 25.40 15.82 18.67
N SER A 15 24.16 16.19 18.86
CA SER A 15 23.55 16.33 20.18
C SER A 15 22.44 15.29 20.32
N GLU A 16 22.79 14.18 20.94
CA GLU A 16 21.86 13.21 21.49
C GLU A 16 21.06 13.85 22.64
N THR A 17 20.16 14.74 22.35
CA THR A 17 19.10 15.08 23.29
C THR A 17 17.89 14.28 22.87
N SER A 18 17.61 13.19 23.61
CA SER A 18 16.33 12.52 23.57
C SER A 18 15.26 13.58 23.77
N LYS A 19 14.51 13.88 22.70
CA LYS A 19 13.40 14.84 22.79
C LYS A 19 12.44 14.41 23.90
N PRO A 20 11.97 15.31 24.76
CA PRO A 20 10.99 14.96 25.76
C PRO A 20 9.75 14.41 25.09
N PHE A 21 9.09 13.43 25.73
CA PHE A 21 7.92 12.72 25.18
C PHE A 21 6.84 13.66 24.64
N LEU A 22 6.60 14.79 25.30
CA LEU A 22 5.62 15.79 24.88
C LEU A 22 5.99 16.45 23.54
N GLU A 23 7.28 16.73 23.30
CA GLU A 23 7.76 17.29 22.03
C GLU A 23 7.59 16.29 20.89
N HIS A 24 7.81 15.00 21.16
CA HIS A 24 7.57 13.94 20.16
C HIS A 24 6.08 13.79 19.79
N LEU A 25 5.17 13.99 20.75
CA LEU A 25 3.74 14.04 20.48
C LEU A 25 3.34 15.25 19.63
N GLU A 26 3.99 16.38 19.81
CA GLU A 26 3.77 17.57 18.97
C GLU A 26 4.30 17.35 17.55
N ASP A 27 5.45 16.72 17.38
CA ASP A 27 5.98 16.29 16.07
C ASP A 27 5.01 15.33 15.36
N LEU A 28 4.41 14.38 16.09
CA LEU A 28 3.39 13.47 15.56
C LEU A 28 2.16 14.25 15.05
N ARG A 29 1.66 15.18 15.85
CA ARG A 29 0.51 16.03 15.47
C ARG A 29 0.80 16.76 14.16
N TRP A 30 1.95 17.44 14.06
CA TRP A 30 2.32 18.17 12.85
C TRP A 30 2.52 17.26 11.64
N THR A 31 3.09 16.07 11.84
CA THR A 31 3.22 15.06 10.79
C THR A 31 1.86 14.64 10.24
N ILE A 32 0.90 14.34 11.12
CA ILE A 32 -0.48 13.98 10.71
C ILE A 32 -1.12 15.14 9.93
N VAL A 33 -0.95 16.37 10.37
CA VAL A 33 -1.49 17.55 9.67
C VAL A 33 -0.86 17.71 8.30
N LYS A 34 0.47 17.58 8.16
CA LYS A 34 1.17 17.61 6.85
C LYS A 34 0.65 16.51 5.92
N MET A 35 0.49 15.29 6.42
CA MET A 35 -0.04 14.16 5.64
C MET A 35 -1.47 14.41 5.20
N ALA A 36 -2.34 14.90 6.09
CA ALA A 36 -3.73 15.21 5.78
C ALA A 36 -3.85 16.31 4.71
N ILE A 37 -3.09 17.41 4.84
CA ILE A 37 -3.08 18.48 3.85
C ILE A 37 -2.61 17.96 2.48
N THR A 38 -1.53 17.17 2.46
CA THR A 38 -0.99 16.58 1.23
C THR A 38 -2.03 15.69 0.55
N LEU A 39 -2.71 14.85 1.32
CA LEU A 39 -3.76 13.97 0.80
C LEU A 39 -4.96 14.77 0.27
N ILE A 40 -5.40 15.81 0.98
CA ILE A 40 -6.51 16.67 0.52
C ILE A 40 -6.14 17.38 -0.79
N VAL A 41 -4.93 17.93 -0.90
CA VAL A 41 -4.45 18.58 -2.13
C VAL A 41 -4.39 17.57 -3.28
N ALA A 42 -3.82 16.39 -3.05
CA ALA A 42 -3.77 15.34 -4.05
C ALA A 42 -5.18 14.89 -4.48
N MET A 43 -6.10 14.75 -3.54
CA MET A 43 -7.49 14.40 -3.80
C MET A 43 -8.20 15.46 -4.66
N ILE A 44 -8.01 16.76 -4.39
CA ILE A 44 -8.58 17.86 -5.18
C ILE A 44 -8.06 17.81 -6.62
N ILE A 45 -6.74 17.59 -6.80
CA ILE A 45 -6.12 17.45 -8.12
C ILE A 45 -6.71 16.22 -8.85
N CYS A 46 -6.77 15.08 -8.18
CA CYS A 46 -7.34 13.85 -8.74
C CYS A 46 -8.81 14.00 -9.12
N PHE A 47 -9.59 14.72 -8.32
CA PHE A 47 -11.00 15.00 -8.60
C PHE A 47 -11.19 15.85 -9.87
N ALA A 48 -10.31 16.80 -10.13
CA ALA A 48 -10.32 17.55 -11.39
C ALA A 48 -10.15 16.64 -12.63
N PHE A 49 -9.42 15.52 -12.48
CA PHE A 49 -9.18 14.54 -13.53
C PHE A 49 -10.07 13.29 -13.44
N ARG A 50 -11.20 13.36 -12.71
CA ARG A 50 -12.10 12.21 -12.45
C ARG A 50 -12.50 11.43 -13.70
N GLY A 51 -12.73 12.10 -14.83
CA GLY A 51 -13.09 11.42 -16.09
C GLY A 51 -12.00 10.54 -16.66
N THR A 52 -10.73 10.89 -16.45
CA THR A 52 -9.58 10.05 -16.81
C THR A 52 -9.44 8.88 -15.85
N LEU A 53 -9.62 9.12 -14.54
CA LEU A 53 -9.59 8.06 -13.53
C LEU A 53 -10.66 6.99 -13.78
N VAL A 54 -11.89 7.44 -14.10
CA VAL A 54 -12.99 6.54 -14.48
C VAL A 54 -12.58 5.64 -15.65
N ARG A 55 -12.06 6.23 -16.74
CA ARG A 55 -11.63 5.47 -17.93
C ARG A 55 -10.51 4.48 -17.62
N VAL A 56 -9.50 4.92 -16.88
CA VAL A 56 -8.40 4.03 -16.47
C VAL A 56 -8.94 2.88 -15.64
N MET A 57 -9.77 3.12 -14.64
CA MET A 57 -10.29 2.05 -13.78
C MET A 57 -11.31 1.13 -14.48
N GLN A 58 -11.94 1.58 -15.58
CA GLN A 58 -12.83 0.72 -16.39
C GLN A 58 -12.07 -0.11 -17.45
N ALA A 59 -10.84 0.23 -17.79
CA ALA A 59 -10.10 -0.47 -18.83
C ALA A 59 -10.05 -2.00 -18.62
N PRO A 60 -9.79 -2.55 -17.44
CA PRO A 60 -9.80 -3.99 -17.22
C PRO A 60 -11.15 -4.67 -17.49
N LEU A 61 -12.25 -3.94 -17.34
CA LEU A 61 -13.60 -4.47 -17.58
C LEU A 61 -13.89 -4.57 -19.08
N HIS A 62 -13.47 -3.57 -19.86
CA HIS A 62 -13.66 -3.55 -21.33
C HIS A 62 -12.85 -4.64 -22.04
N GLU A 63 -11.74 -5.09 -21.48
CA GLU A 63 -10.93 -6.18 -22.04
C GLU A 63 -11.63 -7.54 -21.95
N ILE A 64 -12.58 -7.72 -21.01
CA ILE A 64 -13.27 -8.98 -20.77
C ILE A 64 -14.47 -9.14 -21.71
N ASP A 65 -15.33 -8.15 -21.76
CA ASP A 65 -16.49 -8.10 -22.67
C ASP A 65 -16.90 -6.64 -22.92
N GLN A 66 -17.05 -6.26 -24.18
CA GLN A 66 -17.49 -4.91 -24.55
C GLN A 66 -18.89 -4.56 -24.02
N ASN A 67 -19.75 -5.55 -23.82
CA ASN A 67 -21.10 -5.37 -23.25
C ASN A 67 -21.07 -5.18 -21.72
N LEU A 68 -20.06 -5.67 -21.02
CA LEU A 68 -19.88 -5.46 -19.57
C LEU A 68 -19.48 -4.04 -19.21
N GLY A 69 -18.99 -3.26 -20.18
CA GLY A 69 -18.62 -1.86 -19.96
C GLY A 69 -19.76 -0.94 -19.51
N VAL A 70 -21.01 -1.43 -19.50
CA VAL A 70 -22.20 -0.66 -19.04
C VAL A 70 -22.47 -0.97 -17.57
N LEU A 71 -21.71 -0.31 -16.68
CA LEU A 71 -22.01 -0.34 -15.26
C LEU A 71 -23.33 0.41 -14.96
N ARG A 72 -24.14 -0.13 -14.06
CA ARG A 72 -25.44 0.46 -13.71
C ARG A 72 -25.31 1.39 -12.49
N ALA A 73 -25.70 2.65 -12.65
CA ALA A 73 -25.92 3.54 -11.52
C ALA A 73 -27.33 3.32 -10.98
N LEU A 74 -27.45 2.87 -9.73
CA LEU A 74 -28.75 2.63 -9.09
C LEU A 74 -29.17 3.84 -8.24
N GLY A 75 -28.21 4.55 -7.67
CA GLY A 75 -28.44 5.74 -6.86
C GLY A 75 -28.22 7.04 -7.64
N ILE A 76 -29.00 8.08 -7.32
CA ILE A 76 -28.87 9.41 -7.94
C ILE A 76 -27.49 10.02 -7.65
N THR A 77 -26.92 9.72 -6.49
CA THR A 77 -25.64 10.28 -6.01
C THR A 77 -24.43 9.42 -6.38
N ASP A 78 -24.61 8.23 -6.96
CA ASP A 78 -23.53 7.27 -7.24
C ASP A 78 -22.36 7.89 -8.02
N SER A 79 -22.67 8.72 -9.01
CA SER A 79 -21.66 9.40 -9.84
C SER A 79 -20.71 10.30 -9.01
N ILE A 80 -21.26 11.03 -8.04
CA ILE A 80 -20.48 11.92 -7.17
C ILE A 80 -19.71 11.10 -6.14
N VAL A 81 -20.37 10.15 -5.48
CA VAL A 81 -19.75 9.27 -4.46
C VAL A 81 -18.57 8.51 -5.04
N VAL A 82 -18.74 7.89 -6.22
CA VAL A 82 -17.66 7.19 -6.92
C VAL A 82 -16.54 8.15 -7.32
N SER A 83 -16.85 9.36 -7.80
CA SER A 83 -15.83 10.34 -8.14
C SER A 83 -14.98 10.74 -6.94
N PHE A 84 -15.58 10.90 -5.75
CA PHE A 84 -14.86 11.16 -4.51
C PHE A 84 -14.02 9.96 -4.08
N HIS A 85 -14.55 8.75 -4.15
CA HIS A 85 -13.79 7.52 -3.86
C HIS A 85 -12.57 7.40 -4.77
N LEU A 86 -12.75 7.52 -6.07
CA LEU A 86 -11.64 7.45 -7.03
C LEU A 86 -10.59 8.53 -6.78
N ALA A 87 -11.02 9.77 -6.52
CA ALA A 87 -10.11 10.86 -6.21
C ALA A 87 -9.32 10.63 -4.92
N PHE A 88 -9.97 10.06 -3.88
CA PHE A 88 -9.33 9.71 -2.62
C PHE A 88 -8.26 8.62 -2.80
N TYR A 89 -8.60 7.50 -3.45
CA TYR A 89 -7.67 6.41 -3.66
C TYR A 89 -6.52 6.79 -4.61
N ALA A 90 -6.81 7.49 -5.71
CA ALA A 90 -5.79 8.00 -6.60
C ALA A 90 -4.90 9.05 -5.90
N GLY A 91 -5.50 9.87 -5.04
CA GLY A 91 -4.81 10.82 -4.18
C GLY A 91 -3.79 10.14 -3.26
N ILE A 92 -4.16 9.02 -2.63
CA ILE A 92 -3.22 8.21 -1.82
C ILE A 92 -2.06 7.72 -2.69
N VAL A 93 -2.35 7.13 -3.85
CA VAL A 93 -1.31 6.56 -4.74
C VAL A 93 -0.31 7.63 -5.19
N ILE A 94 -0.81 8.80 -5.59
CA ILE A 94 0.04 9.91 -6.08
C ILE A 94 0.81 10.58 -4.93
N SER A 95 0.18 10.75 -3.78
CA SER A 95 0.83 11.36 -2.61
C SER A 95 1.72 10.40 -1.83
N PHE A 96 1.69 9.11 -2.12
CA PHE A 96 2.39 8.07 -1.35
C PHE A 96 3.87 8.36 -1.09
N PRO A 97 4.69 8.82 -2.07
CA PRO A 97 6.08 9.16 -1.81
C PRO A 97 6.24 10.28 -0.80
N LEU A 98 5.34 11.28 -0.78
CA LEU A 98 5.35 12.36 0.20
C LEU A 98 4.88 11.88 1.57
N LEU A 99 3.90 10.99 1.62
CA LEU A 99 3.43 10.37 2.87
C LEU A 99 4.55 9.55 3.51
N LEU A 100 5.26 8.74 2.73
CA LEU A 100 6.45 8.01 3.21
C LEU A 100 7.54 8.95 3.72
N PHE A 101 7.78 10.06 3.03
CA PHE A 101 8.76 11.04 3.45
C PHE A 101 8.40 11.66 4.81
N PHE A 102 7.15 12.02 5.05
CA PHE A 102 6.71 12.57 6.34
C PHE A 102 6.77 11.54 7.47
N ILE A 103 6.43 10.28 7.19
CA ILE A 103 6.61 9.19 8.16
C ILE A 103 8.08 9.02 8.50
N ALA A 104 8.96 9.07 7.51
CA ALA A 104 10.39 8.97 7.74
C ALA A 104 10.93 10.17 8.52
N GLU A 105 10.49 11.41 8.20
CA GLU A 105 10.85 12.63 8.94
C GLU A 105 10.49 12.50 10.42
N PHE A 106 9.33 11.92 10.73
CA PHE A 106 8.90 11.68 12.11
C PHE A 106 9.74 10.62 12.83
N ILE A 107 10.16 9.57 12.13
CA ILE A 107 10.95 8.47 12.72
C ILE A 107 12.44 8.87 12.86
N LEU A 108 12.96 9.75 11.99
CA LEU A 108 14.38 10.16 11.96
C LEU A 108 14.96 10.61 13.30
N PRO A 109 14.28 11.43 14.14
CA PRO A 109 14.85 11.86 15.43
C PRO A 109 15.08 10.70 16.40
N ALA A 110 14.30 9.63 16.31
CA ALA A 110 14.42 8.46 17.19
C ALA A 110 15.52 7.47 16.76
N LEU A 111 16.16 7.69 15.60
CA LEU A 111 17.14 6.78 15.01
C LEU A 111 18.58 7.21 15.24
N THR A 112 19.46 6.24 15.44
CA THR A 112 20.91 6.44 15.47
C THR A 112 21.47 6.83 14.10
N VAL A 113 22.66 7.39 14.04
CA VAL A 113 23.33 7.82 12.79
C VAL A 113 23.47 6.66 11.78
N MET A 114 23.69 5.44 12.28
CA MET A 114 23.82 4.24 11.43
C MET A 114 22.47 3.78 10.85
N GLU A 115 21.40 3.90 11.63
CA GLU A 115 20.03 3.55 11.22
C GLU A 115 19.47 4.55 10.20
N LYS A 116 19.79 5.84 10.33
CA LYS A 116 19.42 6.87 9.35
C LYS A 116 19.95 6.56 7.95
N LYS A 117 21.13 5.97 7.82
CA LYS A 117 21.70 5.56 6.52
C LYS A 117 20.92 4.44 5.84
N VAL A 118 20.19 3.63 6.61
CA VAL A 118 19.35 2.54 6.09
C VAL A 118 17.97 3.07 5.70
N LEU A 119 17.44 4.05 6.39
CA LEU A 119 16.10 4.58 6.18
C LEU A 119 15.95 5.26 4.80
N PHE A 120 16.94 6.03 4.35
CA PHE A 120 16.88 6.72 3.05
C PHE A 120 16.68 5.76 1.85
N PRO A 121 17.53 4.74 1.65
CA PRO A 121 17.29 3.78 0.58
C PRO A 121 16.01 2.98 0.79
N ALA A 122 15.59 2.74 2.05
CA ALA A 122 14.34 2.03 2.35
C ALA A 122 13.12 2.80 1.82
N ILE A 123 13.07 4.13 1.92
CA ILE A 123 11.98 4.95 1.36
C ILE A 123 11.88 4.77 -0.16
N GLY A 124 13.01 4.79 -0.87
CA GLY A 124 13.03 4.59 -2.32
C GLY A 124 12.56 3.18 -2.73
N VAL A 125 12.99 2.16 -1.99
CA VAL A 125 12.56 0.77 -2.21
C VAL A 125 11.08 0.61 -1.88
N SER A 126 10.60 1.21 -0.79
CA SER A 126 9.20 1.24 -0.37
C SER A 126 8.32 1.80 -1.49
N PHE A 127 8.62 2.99 -1.97
CA PHE A 127 7.86 3.56 -3.09
C PHE A 127 7.86 2.68 -4.35
N ALA A 128 9.01 2.09 -4.69
CA ALA A 128 9.10 1.18 -5.84
C ALA A 128 8.27 -0.09 -5.64
N LEU A 129 8.29 -0.69 -4.43
CA LEU A 129 7.49 -1.87 -4.12
C LEU A 129 6.00 -1.55 -4.09
N PHE A 130 5.59 -0.46 -3.46
CA PHE A 130 4.19 -0.01 -3.47
C PHE A 130 3.67 0.14 -4.90
N LEU A 131 4.40 0.87 -5.75
CA LEU A 131 4.01 1.07 -7.14
C LEU A 131 3.97 -0.25 -7.90
N THR A 132 4.94 -1.13 -7.67
CA THR A 132 4.95 -2.48 -8.26
C THR A 132 3.73 -3.28 -7.83
N GLY A 133 3.34 -3.24 -6.54
CA GLY A 133 2.14 -3.88 -6.02
C GLY A 133 0.87 -3.37 -6.71
N VAL A 134 0.72 -2.03 -6.82
CA VAL A 134 -0.39 -1.39 -7.53
C VAL A 134 -0.46 -1.84 -8.98
N LEU A 135 0.67 -1.84 -9.71
CA LEU A 135 0.73 -2.22 -11.12
C LEU A 135 0.47 -3.71 -11.33
N VAL A 136 1.06 -4.59 -10.51
CA VAL A 136 0.81 -6.04 -10.57
C VAL A 136 -0.65 -6.36 -10.30
N CYS A 137 -1.24 -5.71 -9.31
CA CYS A 137 -2.67 -5.87 -9.04
C CYS A 137 -3.51 -5.43 -10.24
N TYR A 138 -3.29 -4.21 -10.73
CA TYR A 138 -4.10 -3.60 -11.78
C TYR A 138 -4.00 -4.35 -13.12
N PHE A 139 -2.79 -4.71 -13.59
CA PHE A 139 -2.60 -5.32 -14.90
C PHE A 139 -2.75 -6.84 -14.91
N TRP A 140 -2.54 -7.50 -13.81
CA TRP A 140 -2.52 -8.97 -13.80
C TRP A 140 -3.60 -9.59 -12.92
N LEU A 141 -3.71 -9.18 -11.66
CA LEU A 141 -4.61 -9.84 -10.72
C LEU A 141 -6.06 -9.42 -10.92
N LEU A 142 -6.30 -8.13 -11.07
CA LEU A 142 -7.63 -7.54 -11.21
C LEU A 142 -8.39 -8.08 -12.44
N PRO A 143 -7.82 -8.10 -13.68
CA PRO A 143 -8.52 -8.66 -14.83
C PRO A 143 -8.88 -10.15 -14.64
N LYS A 144 -7.97 -10.94 -14.06
CA LYS A 144 -8.22 -12.37 -13.80
C LYS A 144 -9.31 -12.60 -12.76
N THR A 145 -9.34 -11.79 -11.72
CA THR A 145 -10.38 -11.87 -10.69
C THR A 145 -11.74 -11.49 -11.24
N ILE A 146 -11.84 -10.43 -12.03
CA ILE A 146 -13.09 -10.01 -12.68
C ILE A 146 -13.56 -11.08 -13.67
N LEU A 147 -12.65 -11.62 -14.49
CA LEU A 147 -12.95 -12.68 -15.45
C LEU A 147 -13.48 -13.95 -14.76
N PHE A 148 -12.91 -14.30 -13.62
CA PHE A 148 -13.39 -15.43 -12.83
C PHE A 148 -14.83 -15.21 -12.38
N PHE A 149 -15.17 -14.08 -11.76
CA PHE A 149 -16.54 -13.77 -11.33
C PHE A 149 -17.52 -13.70 -12.50
N PHE A 150 -17.07 -13.23 -13.65
CA PHE A 150 -17.87 -13.21 -14.85
C PHE A 150 -18.24 -14.62 -15.30
N HIS A 151 -17.26 -15.51 -15.41
CA HIS A 151 -17.49 -16.91 -15.79
C HIS A 151 -18.30 -17.68 -14.75
N ASP A 152 -18.05 -17.47 -13.47
CA ASP A 152 -18.81 -18.10 -12.39
C ASP A 152 -20.29 -17.73 -12.47
N THR A 153 -20.59 -16.43 -12.63
CA THR A 153 -21.96 -15.93 -12.80
C THR A 153 -22.66 -16.54 -14.02
N GLN A 154 -21.96 -16.63 -15.16
CA GLN A 154 -22.50 -17.24 -16.36
C GLN A 154 -22.72 -18.75 -16.22
N SER A 155 -21.85 -19.45 -15.49
CA SER A 155 -21.95 -20.89 -15.27
C SER A 155 -23.24 -21.28 -14.53
N LEU A 156 -23.76 -20.35 -13.72
CA LEU A 156 -25.03 -20.48 -13.00
C LEU A 156 -26.26 -20.05 -13.84
N GLY A 157 -26.03 -19.64 -15.09
CA GLY A 157 -27.09 -19.15 -15.98
C GLY A 157 -27.55 -17.73 -15.71
N TRP A 158 -26.79 -16.93 -14.94
CA TRP A 158 -27.10 -15.54 -14.61
C TRP A 158 -26.40 -14.59 -15.55
N ALA A 159 -27.01 -13.41 -15.79
CA ALA A 159 -26.39 -12.32 -16.51
C ALA A 159 -25.71 -11.37 -15.50
N PRO A 160 -24.39 -11.15 -15.58
CA PRO A 160 -23.72 -10.23 -14.67
C PRO A 160 -24.22 -8.79 -14.91
N ALA A 161 -24.61 -8.10 -13.84
CA ALA A 161 -25.07 -6.72 -13.86
C ALA A 161 -24.48 -5.98 -12.66
N TRP A 162 -23.23 -5.55 -12.79
CA TRP A 162 -22.53 -4.86 -11.70
C TRP A 162 -22.92 -3.40 -11.60
N THR A 163 -23.00 -2.90 -10.37
CA THR A 163 -23.26 -1.50 -10.12
C THR A 163 -21.96 -0.71 -10.17
N VAL A 164 -22.08 0.59 -10.50
CA VAL A 164 -20.94 1.53 -10.50
C VAL A 164 -20.23 1.53 -9.13
N GLN A 165 -21.00 1.57 -8.05
CA GLN A 165 -20.48 1.66 -6.70
C GLN A 165 -19.74 0.40 -6.27
N GLU A 166 -20.29 -0.79 -6.54
CA GLU A 166 -19.64 -2.06 -6.22
C GLU A 166 -18.34 -2.24 -6.99
N TYR A 167 -18.39 -2.02 -8.31
CA TYR A 167 -17.21 -2.17 -9.16
C TYR A 167 -16.06 -1.26 -8.73
N TYR A 168 -16.29 0.06 -8.60
CA TYR A 168 -15.20 0.97 -8.24
C TYR A 168 -14.72 0.77 -6.80
N SER A 169 -15.62 0.43 -5.87
CA SER A 169 -15.20 0.06 -4.51
C SER A 169 -14.30 -1.17 -4.50
N PHE A 170 -14.65 -2.20 -5.31
CA PHE A 170 -13.84 -3.39 -5.46
C PHE A 170 -12.46 -3.05 -6.03
N VAL A 171 -12.41 -2.42 -7.21
CA VAL A 171 -11.16 -2.11 -7.92
C VAL A 171 -10.22 -1.25 -7.07
N THR A 172 -10.74 -0.20 -6.46
CA THR A 172 -9.91 0.74 -5.68
C THR A 172 -9.36 0.12 -4.41
N ARG A 173 -10.20 -0.56 -3.62
CA ARG A 173 -9.75 -1.21 -2.38
C ARG A 173 -8.77 -2.34 -2.67
N PHE A 174 -9.05 -3.15 -3.69
CA PHE A 174 -8.22 -4.28 -4.07
C PHE A 174 -6.84 -3.79 -4.54
N THR A 175 -6.78 -2.79 -5.41
CA THR A 175 -5.53 -2.24 -5.94
C THR A 175 -4.70 -1.54 -4.87
N LEU A 176 -5.32 -0.69 -4.04
CA LEU A 176 -4.62 -0.01 -2.96
C LEU A 176 -4.15 -0.99 -1.88
N GLY A 177 -5.01 -1.94 -1.50
CA GLY A 177 -4.67 -2.97 -0.52
C GLY A 177 -3.47 -3.80 -0.96
N PHE A 178 -3.38 -4.12 -2.25
CA PHE A 178 -2.23 -4.82 -2.81
C PHE A 178 -0.97 -3.96 -2.78
N GLY A 179 -1.07 -2.67 -3.13
CA GLY A 179 0.05 -1.73 -3.01
C GLY A 179 0.58 -1.67 -1.57
N LEU A 180 -0.31 -1.54 -0.58
CA LEU A 180 0.06 -1.54 0.84
C LEU A 180 0.62 -2.89 1.31
N ALA A 181 0.12 -4.00 0.78
CA ALA A 181 0.66 -5.33 1.10
C ALA A 181 2.13 -5.49 0.65
N PHE A 182 2.51 -4.84 -0.44
CA PHE A 182 3.89 -4.84 -0.93
C PHE A 182 4.85 -4.01 -0.06
N GLU A 183 4.33 -3.22 0.90
CA GLU A 183 5.15 -2.55 1.92
C GLU A 183 5.64 -3.51 3.02
N LEU A 184 4.97 -4.65 3.23
CA LEU A 184 5.36 -5.62 4.26
C LEU A 184 6.85 -6.01 4.22
N PRO A 185 7.47 -6.30 3.05
CA PRO A 185 8.90 -6.61 2.98
C PRO A 185 9.78 -5.49 3.51
N VAL A 186 9.48 -4.24 3.17
CA VAL A 186 10.31 -3.11 3.61
C VAL A 186 10.19 -2.91 5.10
N VAL A 187 8.97 -2.90 5.62
CA VAL A 187 8.71 -2.76 7.07
C VAL A 187 9.45 -3.84 7.85
N VAL A 188 9.29 -5.10 7.45
CA VAL A 188 9.93 -6.24 8.12
C VAL A 188 11.45 -6.15 8.04
N LEU A 189 12.03 -5.84 6.87
CA LEU A 189 13.47 -5.75 6.69
C LEU A 189 14.09 -4.59 7.47
N VAL A 190 13.40 -3.46 7.57
CA VAL A 190 13.81 -2.32 8.40
C VAL A 190 13.83 -2.73 9.87
N LEU A 191 12.79 -3.42 10.37
CA LEU A 191 12.72 -3.90 11.75
C LEU A 191 13.82 -4.94 12.05
N VAL A 192 14.12 -5.83 11.10
CA VAL A 192 15.24 -6.78 11.21
C VAL A 192 16.58 -6.03 11.24
N ARG A 193 16.74 -5.01 10.41
CA ARG A 193 17.98 -4.21 10.34
C ARG A 193 18.25 -3.42 11.62
N PHE A 194 17.19 -2.97 12.28
CA PHE A 194 17.26 -2.30 13.58
C PHE A 194 17.43 -3.26 14.76
N GLY A 195 17.43 -4.57 14.49
CA GLY A 195 17.56 -5.60 15.53
C GLY A 195 16.31 -5.78 16.40
N LEU A 196 15.18 -5.17 16.02
CA LEU A 196 13.91 -5.28 16.73
C LEU A 196 13.26 -6.65 16.52
N ILE A 197 13.49 -7.27 15.35
CA ILE A 197 12.99 -8.58 14.98
C ILE A 197 14.16 -9.43 14.50
N THR A 198 14.23 -10.69 14.96
CA THR A 198 15.25 -11.65 14.53
C THR A 198 14.67 -12.66 13.54
N TYR A 199 15.55 -13.27 12.73
CA TYR A 199 15.16 -14.37 11.85
C TYR A 199 14.45 -15.50 12.62
N GLU A 200 14.95 -15.87 13.79
CA GLU A 200 14.39 -16.95 14.62
C GLU A 200 12.97 -16.61 15.07
N PHE A 201 12.75 -15.36 15.48
CA PHE A 201 11.42 -14.88 15.85
C PHE A 201 10.45 -14.99 14.66
N MET A 202 10.84 -14.50 13.48
CA MET A 202 10.02 -14.58 12.27
C MET A 202 9.72 -16.04 11.88
N ALA A 203 10.73 -16.90 11.91
CA ALA A 203 10.57 -18.30 11.56
C ALA A 203 9.64 -19.05 12.54
N ARG A 204 9.69 -18.72 13.84
CA ARG A 204 8.84 -19.32 14.88
C ARG A 204 7.40 -18.78 14.82
N THR A 205 7.23 -17.52 14.45
CA THR A 205 5.90 -16.86 14.40
C THR A 205 5.20 -17.01 13.05
N ARG A 206 5.74 -17.78 12.09
CA ARG A 206 5.11 -18.04 10.78
C ARG A 206 3.61 -18.34 10.84
N PRO A 207 3.11 -19.31 11.65
CA PRO A 207 1.69 -19.61 11.64
C PRO A 207 0.84 -18.43 12.08
N TYR A 208 1.29 -17.64 13.04
CA TYR A 208 0.59 -16.44 13.49
C TYR A 208 0.61 -15.32 12.44
N ALA A 209 1.75 -15.15 11.75
CA ALA A 209 1.86 -14.18 10.66
C ALA A 209 0.92 -14.54 9.49
N ILE A 210 0.82 -15.82 9.12
CA ILE A 210 -0.11 -16.28 8.09
C ILE A 210 -1.56 -15.98 8.51
N VAL A 211 -1.95 -16.29 9.74
CA VAL A 211 -3.29 -15.97 10.24
C VAL A 211 -3.55 -14.46 10.20
N LEU A 212 -2.58 -13.65 10.62
CA LEU A 212 -2.69 -12.19 10.56
C LEU A 212 -2.85 -11.68 9.12
N ILE A 213 -2.10 -12.26 8.18
CA ILE A 213 -2.22 -11.94 6.74
C ILE A 213 -3.63 -12.25 6.23
N PHE A 214 -4.21 -13.39 6.58
CA PHE A 214 -5.59 -13.73 6.22
C PHE A 214 -6.61 -12.76 6.83
N ILE A 215 -6.42 -12.35 8.09
CA ILE A 215 -7.27 -11.34 8.74
C ILE A 215 -7.17 -10.00 8.00
N LEU A 216 -5.95 -9.53 7.70
CA LEU A 216 -5.73 -8.29 6.96
C LEU A 216 -6.32 -8.37 5.54
N ALA A 217 -6.13 -9.49 4.85
CA ALA A 217 -6.72 -9.72 3.54
C ALA A 217 -8.26 -9.63 3.61
N THR A 218 -8.89 -10.21 4.62
CA THR A 218 -10.35 -10.13 4.83
C THR A 218 -10.85 -8.70 5.05
N ILE A 219 -10.06 -7.87 5.74
CA ILE A 219 -10.42 -6.45 5.96
C ILE A 219 -10.29 -5.63 4.67
N ILE A 220 -9.27 -5.93 3.87
CA ILE A 220 -8.97 -5.20 2.64
C ILE A 220 -9.92 -5.64 1.50
N THR A 221 -10.24 -6.93 1.40
CA THR A 221 -11.14 -7.44 0.35
C THR A 221 -12.56 -6.95 0.57
N PRO A 222 -13.19 -6.33 -0.44
CA PRO A 222 -14.56 -5.81 -0.31
C PRO A 222 -15.63 -6.92 -0.41
N THR A 223 -15.24 -8.12 -0.81
CA THR A 223 -16.14 -9.27 -1.04
C THR A 223 -15.81 -10.40 -0.05
N PRO A 224 -16.82 -11.02 0.58
CA PRO A 224 -16.62 -12.10 1.55
C PRO A 224 -16.47 -13.48 0.88
N ASP A 225 -15.76 -13.54 -0.27
CA ASP A 225 -15.55 -14.79 -1.00
C ASP A 225 -14.14 -15.36 -0.78
N VAL A 226 -14.04 -16.67 -0.78
CA VAL A 226 -12.81 -17.41 -0.51
C VAL A 226 -11.77 -17.20 -1.61
N LEU A 227 -12.20 -17.02 -2.86
CA LEU A 227 -11.27 -16.89 -3.98
C LEU A 227 -10.53 -15.56 -3.92
N THR A 228 -11.24 -14.44 -3.74
CA THR A 228 -10.63 -13.11 -3.61
C THR A 228 -9.74 -13.06 -2.38
N LEU A 229 -10.16 -13.70 -1.28
CA LEU A 229 -9.35 -13.82 -0.08
C LEU A 229 -8.03 -14.55 -0.35
N ILE A 230 -8.06 -15.70 -1.04
CA ILE A 230 -6.84 -16.44 -1.41
C ILE A 230 -6.01 -15.63 -2.41
N ALA A 231 -6.63 -15.03 -3.41
CA ALA A 231 -5.93 -14.21 -4.41
C ALA A 231 -5.17 -13.03 -3.77
N MET A 232 -5.70 -12.46 -2.68
CA MET A 232 -5.08 -11.37 -1.93
C MET A 232 -4.02 -11.89 -0.95
N SER A 233 -4.32 -12.95 -0.19
CA SER A 233 -3.45 -13.45 0.86
C SER A 233 -2.22 -14.19 0.33
N LEU A 234 -2.34 -14.94 -0.78
CA LEU A 234 -1.25 -15.75 -1.33
C LEU A 234 0.01 -14.92 -1.65
N PRO A 235 -0.07 -13.81 -2.40
CA PRO A 235 1.09 -12.96 -2.62
C PRO A 235 1.66 -12.34 -1.33
N MET A 236 0.80 -11.98 -0.36
CA MET A 236 1.27 -11.47 0.94
C MET A 236 2.07 -12.52 1.71
N VAL A 237 1.63 -13.79 1.70
CA VAL A 237 2.37 -14.91 2.30
C VAL A 237 3.71 -15.12 1.59
N VAL A 238 3.74 -15.08 0.26
CA VAL A 238 4.97 -15.21 -0.53
C VAL A 238 5.95 -14.06 -0.21
N LEU A 239 5.45 -12.83 -0.08
CA LEU A 239 6.27 -11.68 0.32
C LEU A 239 6.83 -11.85 1.74
N TYR A 240 6.01 -12.30 2.70
CA TYR A 240 6.46 -12.58 4.05
C TYR A 240 7.54 -13.68 4.11
N GLU A 241 7.34 -14.79 3.39
CA GLU A 241 8.35 -15.84 3.27
C GLU A 241 9.65 -15.32 2.64
N SER A 242 9.56 -14.47 1.63
CA SER A 242 10.72 -13.80 1.02
C SER A 242 11.50 -12.97 2.06
N CYS A 243 10.81 -12.30 2.98
CA CYS A 243 11.44 -11.56 4.07
C CYS A 243 12.21 -12.48 5.02
N ILE A 244 11.67 -13.65 5.35
CA ILE A 244 12.35 -14.64 6.19
C ILE A 244 13.64 -15.12 5.51
N TRP A 245 13.59 -15.39 4.21
CA TRP A 245 14.78 -15.79 3.44
C TRP A 245 15.85 -14.69 3.43
N ILE A 246 15.46 -13.43 3.21
CA ILE A 246 16.39 -12.29 3.21
C ILE A 246 17.00 -12.11 4.61
N ALA A 247 16.20 -12.18 5.67
CA ALA A 247 16.69 -12.09 7.06
C ALA A 247 17.68 -13.21 7.38
N TRP A 248 17.43 -14.43 6.91
CA TRP A 248 18.35 -15.56 7.05
C TRP A 248 19.69 -15.30 6.34
N PHE A 249 19.65 -14.79 5.09
CA PHE A 249 20.87 -14.44 4.37
C PHE A 249 21.66 -13.32 5.07
N MET A 250 20.97 -12.31 5.60
CA MET A 250 21.61 -11.22 6.34
C MET A 250 22.33 -11.75 7.58
N LYS A 251 21.68 -12.62 8.37
CA LYS A 251 22.28 -13.25 9.55
C LYS A 251 23.52 -14.08 9.16
N ARG A 252 23.45 -14.91 8.11
CA ARG A 252 24.55 -15.75 7.66
C ARG A 252 25.77 -14.93 7.19
N ARG A 253 25.55 -13.73 6.63
CA ARG A 253 26.66 -12.83 6.28
C ARG A 253 27.31 -12.22 7.50
N GLN A 254 26.57 -11.85 8.53
CA GLN A 254 27.11 -11.32 9.78
C GLN A 254 27.97 -12.36 10.51
N SER A 255 27.52 -13.62 10.59
CA SER A 255 28.29 -14.71 11.24
C SER A 255 29.55 -15.15 10.49
N ARG A 256 29.77 -14.69 9.27
CA ARG A 256 31.03 -14.95 8.50
C ARG A 256 32.02 -13.78 8.58
N ALA A 257 31.59 -12.63 9.11
CA ALA A 257 32.41 -11.44 9.22
C ALA A 257 32.95 -11.21 10.64
N THR A 258 32.47 -11.99 11.61
CA THR A 258 33.01 -12.17 12.97
C THR A 258 33.84 -13.43 13.07
#